data_5cc1dac566b9899e4c96215e21a30a9f
#
_entry.id   5cc1dac566b9899e4c96215e21a30a9f
#
_cell.length_a   1.000
_cell.length_b   1.000
_cell.length_c   1.000
_cell.angle_alpha   90.00
_cell.angle_beta   90.00
_cell.angle_gamma   90.00
#
_symmetry.space_group_name_H-M   'P 1'
#
loop_
_entity.id
_entity.type
_entity.pdbx_description
1 polymer ?
#
loop_
_entity_poly.entity_id
_entity_poly.type
_entity_poly.pdbx_seq_one_letter_code
_entity_poly.pdbx_strand_id
1 'polypeptide(L)'
;MLSNFQMAYCQLFYFVSSSEIASLKDQYPTEFVVAGQIGTYYVCWNINEEILPADVLANMTPEEAEAARAEVRRAIGLLFDRNYIVEEIGQAGQVPASSFVPMGMTDADGSEFYKNAGHVEGITGYYDVTDDEDVYMANFDKAVETLKKYYTYDEENGVFTNFPSLTYLYNTSEAHKAIGEYLQSAVSAVGITMNLTNQEWNTFLNTRKSGDYSIARNGWIADYNDPICFLDMWVTGSGNNDVQYGKGANADLKIYNLDLT
;
A
#
# COMPACT_ATOMS: atom_id res chain seq x y z
N MET A 1 -21.27 21.63 0.83
CA MET A 1 -21.73 21.04 2.12
C MET A 1 -21.12 21.74 3.32
N LEU A 2 -19.80 21.96 3.36
CA LEU A 2 -19.13 22.68 4.44
C LEU A 2 -19.73 24.07 4.68
N SER A 3 -19.98 24.85 3.62
CA SER A 3 -20.63 26.17 3.73
C SER A 3 -22.01 26.13 4.41
N ASN A 4 -22.78 25.06 4.25
CA ASN A 4 -24.08 24.90 4.91
C ASN A 4 -23.93 24.60 6.40
N PHE A 5 -22.86 23.87 6.80
CA PHE A 5 -22.52 23.67 8.21
C PHE A 5 -22.09 24.97 8.85
N GLN A 6 -21.20 25.72 8.22
CA GLN A 6 -20.72 27.04 8.69
C GLN A 6 -21.86 28.07 8.82
N MET A 7 -22.89 27.97 7.98
CA MET A 7 -24.10 28.78 8.07
C MET A 7 -25.20 28.20 8.98
N ALA A 8 -24.87 27.15 9.76
CA ALA A 8 -25.80 26.44 10.65
C ALA A 8 -27.01 25.78 9.95
N TYR A 9 -26.94 25.52 8.65
CA TYR A 9 -27.99 24.78 7.92
C TYR A 9 -27.79 23.25 7.98
N CYS A 10 -26.66 22.78 8.49
CA CYS A 10 -26.33 21.37 8.65
C CYS A 10 -25.77 21.16 10.06
N GLN A 11 -26.29 20.18 10.80
CA GLN A 11 -25.85 19.86 12.16
C GLN A 11 -24.70 18.85 12.19
N LEU A 12 -24.46 18.14 11.09
CA LEU A 12 -23.41 17.14 10.96
C LEU A 12 -22.87 17.16 9.54
N PHE A 13 -21.55 17.18 9.42
CA PHE A 13 -20.85 17.15 8.14
C PHE A 13 -19.85 16.00 8.11
N TYR A 14 -20.02 15.10 7.15
CA TYR A 14 -19.10 14.01 6.87
C TYR A 14 -18.26 14.28 5.62
N PHE A 15 -17.14 13.61 5.49
CA PHE A 15 -16.25 13.67 4.34
C PHE A 15 -15.61 15.04 4.12
N VAL A 16 -14.89 15.49 5.13
CA VAL A 16 -14.03 16.68 5.04
C VAL A 16 -12.90 16.42 4.03
N SER A 17 -12.65 17.40 3.14
CA SER A 17 -11.48 17.35 2.26
C SER A 17 -10.20 17.37 3.08
N SER A 18 -9.18 16.57 2.70
CA SER A 18 -7.88 16.56 3.37
C SER A 18 -7.24 17.95 3.45
N SER A 19 -7.40 18.77 2.42
CA SER A 19 -6.91 20.15 2.39
C SER A 19 -7.55 21.09 3.40
N GLU A 20 -8.71 20.74 3.97
CA GLU A 20 -9.45 21.55 4.94
C GLU A 20 -9.31 21.08 6.39
N ILE A 21 -8.79 19.87 6.61
CA ILE A 21 -8.75 19.22 7.94
C ILE A 21 -8.02 20.09 8.97
N ALA A 22 -6.79 20.54 8.67
CA ALA A 22 -6.00 21.33 9.59
C ALA A 22 -6.72 22.63 9.99
N SER A 23 -7.26 23.35 9.01
CA SER A 23 -8.01 24.59 9.22
C SER A 23 -9.28 24.37 10.05
N LEU A 24 -9.99 23.27 9.83
CA LEU A 24 -11.21 22.96 10.55
C LEU A 24 -10.96 22.51 12.00
N LYS A 25 -9.87 21.79 12.24
CA LYS A 25 -9.43 21.47 13.60
C LYS A 25 -9.16 22.72 14.42
N ASP A 26 -8.51 23.72 13.82
CA ASP A 26 -8.21 24.99 14.48
C ASP A 26 -9.46 25.86 14.69
N GLN A 27 -10.37 25.90 13.71
CA GLN A 27 -11.58 26.73 13.77
C GLN A 27 -12.67 26.12 14.65
N TYR A 28 -12.77 24.80 14.71
CA TYR A 28 -13.82 24.05 15.41
C TYR A 28 -13.25 22.95 16.31
N PRO A 29 -12.40 23.29 17.30
CA PRO A 29 -11.65 22.31 18.10
C PRO A 29 -12.54 21.40 18.95
N THR A 30 -13.77 21.79 19.24
CA THR A 30 -14.74 21.01 20.03
C THR A 30 -15.75 20.27 19.15
N GLU A 31 -15.99 20.74 17.95
CA GLU A 31 -16.96 20.17 16.99
C GLU A 31 -16.30 19.21 16.00
N PHE A 32 -14.99 19.37 15.77
CA PHE A 32 -14.24 18.47 14.89
C PHE A 32 -13.94 17.17 15.63
N VAL A 33 -14.61 16.09 15.26
CA VAL A 33 -14.48 14.77 15.90
C VAL A 33 -13.77 13.82 14.96
N VAL A 34 -12.71 13.18 15.47
CA VAL A 34 -12.02 12.06 14.82
C VAL A 34 -12.55 10.75 15.42
N ALA A 35 -13.06 9.87 14.58
CA ALA A 35 -13.50 8.53 14.98
C ALA A 35 -12.72 7.48 14.21
N GLY A 36 -12.18 6.48 14.92
CA GLY A 36 -11.46 5.36 14.32
C GLY A 36 -12.39 4.42 13.56
N GLN A 37 -11.88 3.85 12.47
CA GLN A 37 -12.50 2.73 11.75
C GLN A 37 -11.51 1.58 11.71
N ILE A 38 -12.03 0.34 11.82
CA ILE A 38 -11.22 -0.86 11.62
C ILE A 38 -11.07 -1.05 10.11
N GLY A 39 -9.95 -0.60 9.59
CA GLY A 39 -9.69 -0.64 8.17
C GLY A 39 -8.22 -0.40 7.85
N THR A 40 -7.78 -0.87 6.69
CA THR A 40 -6.43 -0.65 6.17
C THR A 40 -6.52 -0.02 4.78
N TYR A 41 -5.90 1.14 4.63
CA TYR A 41 -5.60 1.73 3.34
C TYR A 41 -4.21 1.25 2.90
N TYR A 42 -4.08 0.78 1.68
CA TYR A 42 -2.84 0.20 1.19
C TYR A 42 -2.68 0.38 -0.32
N VAL A 43 -1.50 0.08 -0.82
CA VAL A 43 -1.23 -0.12 -2.23
C VAL A 43 -1.04 -1.60 -2.50
N CYS A 44 -1.60 -2.09 -3.60
CA CYS A 44 -1.44 -3.47 -4.03
C CYS A 44 -0.70 -3.56 -5.36
N TRP A 45 0.08 -4.63 -5.52
CA TRP A 45 0.76 -4.95 -6.76
C TRP A 45 -0.10 -5.86 -7.64
N ASN A 46 0.00 -5.68 -8.95
CA ASN A 46 -0.35 -6.76 -9.88
C ASN A 46 0.83 -7.74 -9.93
N ILE A 47 0.65 -8.93 -9.37
CA ILE A 47 1.76 -9.91 -9.31
C ILE A 47 2.08 -10.55 -10.67
N ASN A 48 1.22 -10.38 -11.68
CA ASN A 48 1.48 -10.83 -13.05
C ASN A 48 2.38 -9.88 -13.85
N GLU A 49 2.61 -8.67 -13.34
CA GLU A 49 3.51 -7.74 -13.99
C GLU A 49 4.97 -8.13 -13.73
N GLU A 50 5.72 -8.28 -14.81
CA GLU A 50 7.14 -8.61 -14.70
C GLU A 50 7.94 -7.36 -14.35
N ILE A 51 8.62 -7.43 -13.23
CA ILE A 51 9.44 -6.35 -12.71
C ILE A 51 10.93 -6.66 -12.74
N LEU A 52 11.32 -7.94 -12.89
CA LEU A 52 12.72 -8.34 -12.95
C LEU A 52 13.27 -8.25 -14.38
N PRO A 53 14.55 -7.86 -14.54
CA PRO A 53 15.22 -7.90 -15.82
C PRO A 53 15.29 -9.32 -16.41
N ALA A 54 15.18 -9.43 -17.74
CA ALA A 54 15.15 -10.73 -18.44
C ALA A 54 16.45 -11.55 -18.27
N ASP A 55 17.58 -10.89 -18.18
CA ASP A 55 18.89 -11.52 -17.94
C ASP A 55 19.03 -12.07 -16.51
N VAL A 56 18.39 -11.44 -15.54
CA VAL A 56 18.29 -11.94 -14.16
C VAL A 56 17.40 -13.18 -14.12
N LEU A 57 16.23 -13.12 -14.75
CA LEU A 57 15.27 -14.23 -14.82
C LEU A 57 15.83 -15.48 -15.52
N ALA A 58 16.67 -15.29 -16.55
CA ALA A 58 17.22 -16.39 -17.33
C ALA A 58 18.05 -17.41 -16.50
N ASN A 59 18.45 -17.02 -15.29
CA ASN A 59 19.27 -17.84 -14.41
C ASN A 59 18.53 -18.32 -13.15
N MET A 60 17.21 -18.13 -13.09
CA MET A 60 16.38 -18.46 -11.92
C MET A 60 15.40 -19.59 -12.21
N THR A 61 15.14 -20.42 -11.21
CA THR A 61 13.95 -21.29 -11.21
C THR A 61 12.68 -20.45 -11.02
N PRO A 62 11.49 -20.97 -11.33
CA PRO A 62 10.24 -20.24 -11.10
C PRO A 62 10.05 -19.83 -9.63
N GLU A 63 10.44 -20.68 -8.68
CA GLU A 63 10.36 -20.40 -7.25
C GLU A 63 11.34 -19.28 -6.83
N GLU A 64 12.58 -19.31 -7.32
CA GLU A 64 13.58 -18.27 -7.07
C GLU A 64 13.13 -16.93 -7.68
N ALA A 65 12.58 -16.94 -8.89
CA ALA A 65 12.08 -15.74 -9.56
C ALA A 65 10.91 -15.11 -8.75
N GLU A 66 10.01 -15.93 -8.20
CA GLU A 66 8.91 -15.40 -7.39
C GLU A 66 9.39 -14.86 -6.04
N ALA A 67 10.32 -15.52 -5.40
CA ALA A 67 10.95 -15.00 -4.18
C ALA A 67 11.66 -13.65 -4.45
N ALA A 68 12.38 -13.53 -5.57
CA ALA A 68 13.02 -12.29 -6.00
C ALA A 68 12.01 -11.17 -6.28
N ARG A 69 10.89 -11.47 -6.98
CA ARG A 69 9.80 -10.49 -7.20
C ARG A 69 9.18 -10.00 -5.88
N ALA A 70 8.97 -10.92 -4.94
CA ALA A 70 8.45 -10.57 -3.61
C ALA A 70 9.43 -9.67 -2.84
N GLU A 71 10.74 -9.98 -2.90
CA GLU A 71 11.79 -9.18 -2.28
C GLU A 71 11.86 -7.77 -2.89
N VAL A 72 11.77 -7.65 -4.22
CA VAL A 72 11.75 -6.35 -4.92
C VAL A 72 10.50 -5.54 -4.55
N ARG A 73 9.30 -6.13 -4.56
CA ARG A 73 8.06 -5.44 -4.16
C ARG A 73 8.15 -4.93 -2.72
N ARG A 74 8.73 -5.74 -1.83
CA ARG A 74 8.96 -5.33 -0.45
C ARG A 74 9.96 -4.17 -0.36
N ALA A 75 11.05 -4.22 -1.12
CA ALA A 75 12.05 -3.16 -1.17
C ALA A 75 11.44 -1.83 -1.63
N ILE A 76 10.61 -1.82 -2.67
CA ILE A 76 9.86 -0.62 -3.07
C ILE A 76 8.98 -0.10 -1.94
N GLY A 77 8.31 -1.00 -1.19
CA GLY A 77 7.52 -0.63 -0.01
C GLY A 77 8.32 0.00 1.12
N LEU A 78 9.60 -0.31 1.25
CA LEU A 78 10.53 0.28 2.24
C LEU A 78 10.97 1.71 1.89
N LEU A 79 10.84 2.13 0.62
CA LEU A 79 11.11 3.51 0.20
C LEU A 79 10.04 4.51 0.68
N PHE A 80 8.89 4.04 1.17
CA PHE A 80 7.77 4.88 1.55
C PHE A 80 7.75 5.13 3.06
N ASP A 81 7.87 6.39 3.45
CA ASP A 81 7.61 6.84 4.82
C ASP A 81 6.09 6.89 5.06
N ARG A 82 5.62 5.99 5.91
CA ARG A 82 4.19 5.90 6.26
C ARG A 82 3.77 6.95 7.27
N ASN A 83 4.70 7.41 8.11
CA ASN A 83 4.44 8.50 9.06
C ASN A 83 4.17 9.80 8.31
N TYR A 84 5.00 10.14 7.32
CA TYR A 84 4.75 11.29 6.45
C TYR A 84 3.36 11.22 5.77
N ILE A 85 2.95 10.05 5.28
CA ILE A 85 1.64 9.89 4.63
C ILE A 85 0.50 10.18 5.62
N VAL A 86 0.55 9.69 6.84
CA VAL A 86 -0.53 9.89 7.82
C VAL A 86 -0.53 11.28 8.41
N GLU A 87 0.62 11.90 8.62
CA GLU A 87 0.76 13.20 9.28
C GLU A 87 0.58 14.36 8.33
N GLU A 88 1.21 14.31 7.15
CA GLU A 88 1.23 15.44 6.22
C GLU A 88 0.12 15.36 5.17
N ILE A 89 -0.31 14.16 4.77
CA ILE A 89 -1.33 13.99 3.74
C ILE A 89 -2.68 13.58 4.34
N GLY A 90 -2.70 12.58 5.21
CA GLY A 90 -3.92 12.03 5.80
C GLY A 90 -4.58 12.98 6.80
N GLN A 91 -3.85 13.38 7.81
CA GLN A 91 -4.21 14.36 8.85
C GLN A 91 -5.50 14.09 9.64
N ALA A 92 -6.15 12.94 9.43
CA ALA A 92 -7.45 12.60 10.03
C ALA A 92 -7.37 11.54 11.14
N GLY A 93 -6.18 11.38 11.75
CA GLY A 93 -5.97 10.46 12.87
C GLY A 93 -5.69 9.02 12.44
N GLN A 94 -5.34 8.79 11.19
CA GLN A 94 -4.80 7.52 10.73
C GLN A 94 -3.50 7.20 11.46
N VAL A 95 -3.18 5.90 11.56
CA VAL A 95 -1.90 5.43 12.09
C VAL A 95 -1.18 4.61 11.03
N PRO A 96 0.16 4.62 10.99
CA PRO A 96 0.92 3.81 10.05
C PRO A 96 0.63 2.32 10.26
N ALA A 97 0.33 1.60 9.19
CA ALA A 97 0.07 0.17 9.25
C ALA A 97 1.36 -0.63 9.07
N SER A 98 1.71 -1.45 10.05
CA SER A 98 2.81 -2.41 9.96
C SER A 98 2.38 -3.73 9.31
N SER A 99 1.07 -4.05 9.33
CA SER A 99 0.50 -5.27 8.77
C SER A 99 -0.81 -4.98 8.03
N PHE A 100 -1.29 -5.98 7.29
CA PHE A 100 -2.52 -5.85 6.50
C PHE A 100 -3.78 -5.93 7.38
N VAL A 101 -3.82 -6.86 8.34
CA VAL A 101 -4.91 -6.89 9.32
C VAL A 101 -4.69 -5.75 10.33
N PRO A 102 -5.64 -4.81 10.46
CA PRO A 102 -5.44 -3.63 11.29
C PRO A 102 -5.55 -3.92 12.80
N MET A 103 -5.10 -2.96 13.59
CA MET A 103 -5.38 -2.93 15.03
C MET A 103 -6.89 -2.96 15.29
N GLY A 104 -7.28 -3.57 16.40
CA GLY A 104 -8.69 -3.71 16.82
C GLY A 104 -9.35 -5.01 16.37
N MET A 105 -8.68 -5.80 15.50
CA MET A 105 -9.08 -7.18 15.22
C MET A 105 -8.46 -8.13 16.25
N THR A 106 -9.29 -9.01 16.82
CA THR A 106 -8.86 -9.94 17.87
C THR A 106 -8.73 -11.36 17.35
N ASP A 107 -7.75 -12.08 17.91
CA ASP A 107 -7.61 -13.51 17.74
C ASP A 107 -8.61 -14.28 18.64
N ALA A 108 -8.68 -15.59 18.49
CA ALA A 108 -9.60 -16.45 19.25
C ALA A 108 -9.41 -16.38 20.79
N ASP A 109 -8.21 -16.06 21.24
CA ASP A 109 -7.88 -15.88 22.66
C ASP A 109 -8.14 -14.46 23.20
N GLY A 110 -8.63 -13.56 22.34
CA GLY A 110 -8.90 -12.15 22.67
C GLY A 110 -7.70 -11.22 22.56
N SER A 111 -6.51 -11.71 22.19
CA SER A 111 -5.35 -10.88 21.89
C SER A 111 -5.48 -10.18 20.52
N GLU A 112 -4.70 -9.14 20.29
CA GLU A 112 -4.71 -8.46 18.99
C GLU A 112 -4.03 -9.31 17.90
N PHE A 113 -4.76 -9.64 16.86
CA PHE A 113 -4.31 -10.52 15.77
C PHE A 113 -3.01 -10.04 15.13
N TYR A 114 -2.86 -8.75 14.83
CA TYR A 114 -1.68 -8.22 14.14
C TYR A 114 -0.39 -8.41 14.94
N LYS A 115 -0.48 -8.56 16.27
CA LYS A 115 0.67 -8.84 17.14
C LYS A 115 1.09 -10.31 17.13
N ASN A 116 0.18 -11.20 16.77
CA ASN A 116 0.39 -12.64 16.79
C ASN A 116 0.85 -13.19 15.44
N ALA A 117 0.54 -12.52 14.36
CA ALA A 117 0.77 -12.99 12.99
C ALA A 117 1.55 -11.98 12.15
N GLY A 118 2.36 -12.50 11.22
CA GLY A 118 3.03 -11.67 10.23
C GLY A 118 4.25 -10.91 10.74
N HIS A 119 5.19 -11.62 11.36
CA HIS A 119 6.47 -11.03 11.78
C HIS A 119 7.55 -11.21 10.71
N VAL A 120 8.30 -10.15 10.45
CA VAL A 120 9.46 -10.17 9.55
C VAL A 120 10.67 -9.58 10.28
N GLU A 121 11.74 -10.39 10.42
CA GLU A 121 13.02 -9.94 10.99
C GLU A 121 12.92 -9.27 12.37
N GLY A 122 12.05 -9.80 13.23
CA GLY A 122 11.90 -9.32 14.61
C GLY A 122 11.01 -8.09 14.77
N ILE A 123 10.45 -7.56 13.69
CA ILE A 123 9.43 -6.51 13.75
C ILE A 123 8.03 -7.10 13.73
N THR A 124 7.09 -6.44 14.37
CA THR A 124 5.66 -6.81 14.31
C THR A 124 5.10 -6.35 12.96
N GLY A 125 4.63 -7.31 12.14
CA GLY A 125 4.18 -7.05 10.78
C GLY A 125 5.31 -7.10 9.74
N TYR A 126 5.16 -6.34 8.65
CA TYR A 126 6.03 -6.38 7.48
C TYR A 126 7.03 -5.23 7.40
N TYR A 127 6.71 -4.12 8.05
CA TYR A 127 7.49 -2.88 8.02
C TYR A 127 7.66 -2.34 9.43
N ASP A 128 8.86 -1.86 9.75
CA ASP A 128 9.06 -1.01 10.91
C ASP A 128 8.47 0.37 10.58
N VAL A 129 7.48 0.76 11.36
CA VAL A 129 6.73 2.01 11.18
C VAL A 129 6.95 2.95 12.36
N THR A 130 8.02 2.75 13.13
CA THR A 130 8.42 3.66 14.19
C THR A 130 8.66 5.05 13.59
N ASP A 131 8.08 6.07 14.20
CA ASP A 131 8.27 7.47 13.82
C ASP A 131 9.64 7.94 14.27
N ASP A 132 10.64 7.65 13.46
CA ASP A 132 12.05 7.95 13.71
C ASP A 132 12.81 8.03 12.38
N GLU A 133 13.54 9.12 12.16
CA GLU A 133 14.29 9.35 10.91
C GLU A 133 15.36 8.27 10.68
N ASP A 134 16.01 7.79 11.73
CA ASP A 134 17.03 6.73 11.63
C ASP A 134 16.39 5.39 11.18
N VAL A 135 15.16 5.10 11.63
CA VAL A 135 14.40 3.92 11.20
C VAL A 135 14.00 4.04 9.72
N TYR A 136 13.52 5.21 9.30
CA TYR A 136 13.22 5.45 7.89
C TYR A 136 14.46 5.32 7.01
N MET A 137 15.58 5.93 7.40
CA MET A 137 16.84 5.82 6.65
C MET A 137 17.35 4.38 6.58
N ALA A 138 17.26 3.61 7.66
CA ALA A 138 17.61 2.19 7.66
C ALA A 138 16.73 1.37 6.71
N ASN A 139 15.42 1.65 6.65
CA ASN A 139 14.50 1.06 5.69
C ASN A 139 14.87 1.44 4.24
N PHE A 140 15.20 2.70 3.99
CA PHE A 140 15.64 3.19 2.68
C PHE A 140 16.94 2.51 2.21
N ASP A 141 17.95 2.46 3.06
CA ASP A 141 19.22 1.81 2.75
C ASP A 141 19.02 0.32 2.46
N LYS A 142 18.19 -0.37 3.24
CA LYS A 142 17.82 -1.76 3.02
C LYS A 142 17.11 -1.95 1.67
N ALA A 143 16.25 -1.03 1.28
CA ALA A 143 15.60 -1.04 -0.03
C ALA A 143 16.62 -0.96 -1.16
N VAL A 144 17.52 0.01 -1.09
CA VAL A 144 18.59 0.22 -2.10
C VAL A 144 19.49 -1.02 -2.19
N GLU A 145 19.99 -1.54 -1.07
CA GLU A 145 20.84 -2.74 -1.06
C GLU A 145 20.11 -3.99 -1.59
N THR A 146 18.81 -4.10 -1.34
CA THR A 146 18.00 -5.19 -1.90
C THR A 146 17.87 -5.06 -3.42
N LEU A 147 17.56 -3.87 -3.90
CA LEU A 147 17.39 -3.61 -5.34
C LEU A 147 18.69 -3.77 -6.13
N LYS A 148 19.85 -3.46 -5.54
CA LYS A 148 21.19 -3.68 -6.15
C LYS A 148 21.46 -5.13 -6.51
N LYS A 149 20.77 -6.10 -5.92
CA LYS A 149 20.91 -7.52 -6.27
C LYS A 149 20.36 -7.83 -7.68
N TYR A 150 19.42 -7.03 -8.16
CA TYR A 150 18.63 -7.31 -9.35
C TYR A 150 18.77 -6.25 -10.45
N TYR A 151 19.18 -5.03 -10.10
CA TYR A 151 19.23 -3.90 -11.01
C TYR A 151 20.58 -3.23 -11.05
N THR A 152 20.87 -2.58 -12.18
CA THR A 152 22.08 -1.78 -12.35
C THR A 152 21.94 -0.48 -11.58
N TYR A 153 22.88 -0.26 -10.66
CA TYR A 153 22.93 0.95 -9.84
C TYR A 153 24.10 1.84 -10.26
N ASP A 154 23.85 3.10 -10.48
CA ASP A 154 24.84 4.14 -10.73
C ASP A 154 25.24 4.74 -9.38
N GLU A 155 26.41 4.32 -8.87
CA GLU A 155 26.91 4.77 -7.56
C GLU A 155 27.27 6.26 -7.54
N GLU A 156 27.58 6.88 -8.69
CA GLU A 156 27.93 8.30 -8.78
C GLU A 156 26.69 9.17 -8.59
N ASN A 157 25.58 8.78 -9.19
CA ASN A 157 24.32 9.51 -9.15
C ASN A 157 23.33 8.97 -8.11
N GLY A 158 23.58 7.81 -7.53
CA GLY A 158 22.70 7.20 -6.52
C GLY A 158 21.38 6.66 -7.08
N VAL A 159 21.34 6.18 -8.32
CA VAL A 159 20.09 5.82 -9.02
C VAL A 159 20.18 4.48 -9.75
N PHE A 160 19.03 3.80 -9.86
CA PHE A 160 18.86 2.63 -10.72
C PHE A 160 18.60 3.07 -12.17
N THR A 161 19.24 2.40 -13.13
CA THR A 161 19.19 2.79 -14.55
C THR A 161 18.35 1.87 -15.42
N ASN A 162 18.04 0.65 -14.95
CA ASN A 162 17.30 -0.38 -15.71
C ASN A 162 16.05 -0.90 -15.00
N PHE A 163 15.55 -0.19 -13.99
CA PHE A 163 14.26 -0.55 -13.38
C PHE A 163 13.12 -0.24 -14.35
N PRO A 164 12.14 -1.15 -14.54
CA PRO A 164 11.01 -0.90 -15.43
C PRO A 164 10.13 0.25 -14.91
N SER A 165 9.50 0.97 -15.85
CA SER A 165 8.56 2.02 -15.48
C SER A 165 7.31 1.40 -14.84
N LEU A 166 6.90 1.95 -13.70
CA LEU A 166 5.70 1.54 -12.96
C LEU A 166 4.50 2.41 -13.33
N THR A 167 3.31 1.85 -13.26
CA THR A 167 2.04 2.58 -13.35
C THR A 167 1.32 2.50 -12.01
N TYR A 168 1.04 3.65 -11.39
CA TYR A 168 0.24 3.75 -10.18
C TYR A 168 -1.19 4.17 -10.52
N LEU A 169 -2.15 3.29 -10.27
CA LEU A 169 -3.57 3.50 -10.54
C LEU A 169 -4.31 3.95 -9.28
N TYR A 170 -5.07 5.06 -9.37
CA TYR A 170 -5.90 5.55 -8.29
C TYR A 170 -7.20 6.19 -8.80
N ASN A 171 -8.24 6.22 -7.95
CA ASN A 171 -9.47 6.93 -8.28
C ASN A 171 -9.39 8.41 -7.92
N THR A 172 -10.17 9.22 -8.60
CA THR A 172 -10.22 10.67 -8.43
C THR A 172 -10.51 11.06 -6.98
N SER A 173 -9.53 11.67 -6.33
CA SER A 173 -9.56 12.22 -4.98
C SER A 173 -8.31 13.05 -4.76
N GLU A 174 -8.41 14.17 -4.06
CA GLU A 174 -7.25 15.02 -3.71
C GLU A 174 -6.24 14.27 -2.85
N ALA A 175 -6.71 13.54 -1.82
CA ALA A 175 -5.84 12.75 -0.95
C ALA A 175 -5.15 11.61 -1.71
N HIS A 176 -5.85 10.89 -2.59
CA HIS A 176 -5.25 9.82 -3.37
C HIS A 176 -4.23 10.34 -4.38
N LYS A 177 -4.47 11.53 -4.94
CA LYS A 177 -3.52 12.22 -5.80
C LYS A 177 -2.25 12.60 -5.03
N ALA A 178 -2.41 13.23 -3.86
CA ALA A 178 -1.27 13.63 -3.03
C ALA A 178 -0.42 12.43 -2.59
N ILE A 179 -1.05 11.32 -2.20
CA ILE A 179 -0.36 10.06 -1.91
C ILE A 179 0.40 9.56 -3.16
N GLY A 180 -0.26 9.54 -4.34
CA GLY A 180 0.38 9.11 -5.59
C GLY A 180 1.60 9.97 -5.95
N GLU A 181 1.50 11.29 -5.81
CA GLU A 181 2.61 12.23 -6.04
C GLU A 181 3.77 12.01 -5.05
N TYR A 182 3.46 11.73 -3.79
CA TYR A 182 4.46 11.35 -2.80
C TYR A 182 5.17 10.04 -3.16
N LEU A 183 4.42 8.96 -3.48
CA LEU A 183 5.00 7.67 -3.88
C LEU A 183 5.87 7.81 -5.13
N GLN A 184 5.42 8.59 -6.12
CA GLN A 184 6.19 8.90 -7.33
C GLN A 184 7.51 9.60 -6.98
N SER A 185 7.47 10.59 -6.09
CA SER A 185 8.67 11.30 -5.64
C SER A 185 9.65 10.38 -4.93
N ALA A 186 9.16 9.53 -4.02
CA ALA A 186 9.98 8.59 -3.26
C ALA A 186 10.74 7.61 -4.16
N VAL A 187 10.08 7.01 -5.15
CA VAL A 187 10.77 6.08 -6.07
C VAL A 187 11.65 6.82 -7.08
N SER A 188 11.28 8.05 -7.47
CA SER A 188 12.09 8.89 -8.36
C SER A 188 13.44 9.25 -7.73
N ALA A 189 13.51 9.38 -6.40
CA ALA A 189 14.75 9.65 -5.67
C ALA A 189 15.81 8.58 -5.90
N VAL A 190 15.42 7.35 -6.22
CA VAL A 190 16.33 6.25 -6.58
C VAL A 190 16.31 5.91 -8.07
N GLY A 191 15.82 6.80 -8.93
CA GLY A 191 15.84 6.64 -10.39
C GLY A 191 14.73 5.77 -10.98
N ILE A 192 13.71 5.40 -10.20
CA ILE A 192 12.58 4.59 -10.68
C ILE A 192 11.49 5.53 -11.21
N THR A 193 11.03 5.27 -12.44
CA THR A 193 9.93 6.02 -13.05
C THR A 193 8.58 5.44 -12.62
N MET A 194 7.69 6.26 -12.08
CA MET A 194 6.30 5.91 -11.79
C MET A 194 5.35 6.86 -12.50
N ASN A 195 4.45 6.32 -13.32
CA ASN A 195 3.41 7.07 -14.01
C ASN A 195 2.12 7.02 -13.21
N LEU A 196 1.50 8.18 -12.99
CA LEU A 196 0.25 8.29 -12.24
C LEU A 196 -0.94 8.20 -13.19
N THR A 197 -1.88 7.29 -12.92
CA THR A 197 -3.12 7.10 -13.70
C THR A 197 -4.33 7.34 -12.83
N ASN A 198 -5.02 8.45 -13.08
CA ASN A 198 -6.26 8.82 -12.41
C ASN A 198 -7.46 8.33 -13.22
N GLN A 199 -8.43 7.72 -12.54
CA GLN A 199 -9.69 7.29 -13.15
C GLN A 199 -10.90 7.63 -12.28
N GLU A 200 -12.06 7.78 -12.93
CA GLU A 200 -13.34 7.81 -12.23
C GLU A 200 -13.60 6.46 -11.52
N TRP A 201 -14.36 6.49 -10.43
CA TRP A 201 -14.51 5.35 -9.50
C TRP A 201 -14.89 4.03 -10.18
N ASN A 202 -15.90 4.01 -11.04
CA ASN A 202 -16.35 2.77 -11.67
C ASN A 202 -15.33 2.23 -12.69
N THR A 203 -14.69 3.12 -13.44
CA THR A 203 -13.61 2.77 -14.37
C THR A 203 -12.42 2.22 -13.59
N PHE A 204 -12.01 2.92 -12.52
CA PHE A 204 -10.94 2.48 -11.62
C PHE A 204 -11.18 1.07 -11.06
N LEU A 205 -12.39 0.77 -10.57
CA LEU A 205 -12.71 -0.57 -10.05
C LEU A 205 -12.56 -1.66 -11.12
N ASN A 206 -13.02 -1.39 -12.33
CA ASN A 206 -12.92 -2.35 -13.43
C ASN A 206 -11.47 -2.56 -13.87
N THR A 207 -10.69 -1.49 -14.02
CA THR A 207 -9.27 -1.53 -14.37
C THR A 207 -8.48 -2.29 -13.31
N ARG A 208 -8.71 -2.01 -12.02
CA ARG A 208 -8.06 -2.72 -10.92
C ARG A 208 -8.40 -4.22 -10.90
N LYS A 209 -9.67 -4.58 -11.10
CA LYS A 209 -10.11 -5.99 -11.16
C LYS A 209 -9.55 -6.75 -12.37
N SER A 210 -9.30 -6.06 -13.49
CA SER A 210 -8.66 -6.66 -14.66
C SER A 210 -7.14 -6.80 -14.55
N GLY A 211 -6.51 -6.13 -13.58
CA GLY A 211 -5.06 -6.15 -13.39
C GLY A 211 -4.29 -5.25 -14.37
N ASP A 212 -4.91 -4.22 -14.90
CA ASP A 212 -4.25 -3.27 -15.82
C ASP A 212 -3.56 -2.13 -15.04
N TYR A 213 -2.53 -2.50 -14.27
CA TYR A 213 -1.72 -1.60 -13.45
C TYR A 213 -0.47 -2.33 -12.92
N SER A 214 0.56 -1.61 -12.54
CA SER A 214 1.69 -2.16 -11.77
C SER A 214 1.38 -2.12 -10.27
N ILE A 215 1.01 -0.95 -9.77
CA ILE A 215 0.60 -0.70 -8.38
C ILE A 215 -0.74 0.04 -8.41
N ALA A 216 -1.67 -0.33 -7.54
CA ALA A 216 -2.94 0.35 -7.43
C ALA A 216 -3.25 0.74 -5.98
N ARG A 217 -3.94 1.86 -5.83
CA ARG A 217 -4.59 2.22 -4.58
C ARG A 217 -5.63 1.16 -4.21
N ASN A 218 -5.67 0.77 -2.95
CA ASN A 218 -6.70 -0.10 -2.43
C ASN A 218 -7.03 0.25 -0.97
N GLY A 219 -8.05 -0.34 -0.42
CA GLY A 219 -8.46 -0.19 0.97
C GLY A 219 -9.56 -1.16 1.32
N TRP A 220 -9.59 -1.61 2.56
CA TRP A 220 -10.62 -2.46 3.10
C TRP A 220 -11.04 -1.98 4.48
N ILE A 221 -12.33 -1.88 4.71
CA ILE A 221 -12.94 -1.62 6.02
C ILE A 221 -13.64 -2.90 6.45
N ALA A 222 -13.53 -3.25 7.72
CA ALA A 222 -14.10 -4.48 8.26
C ALA A 222 -15.62 -4.54 8.04
N ASP A 223 -16.10 -5.64 7.44
CA ASP A 223 -17.53 -5.96 7.35
C ASP A 223 -18.06 -6.56 8.65
N TYR A 224 -17.18 -7.25 9.39
CA TYR A 224 -17.45 -7.89 10.68
C TYR A 224 -16.15 -8.05 11.48
N ASN A 225 -16.27 -8.32 12.79
CA ASN A 225 -15.14 -8.40 13.70
C ASN A 225 -14.49 -9.80 13.70
N ASP A 226 -13.79 -10.13 12.62
CA ASP A 226 -12.95 -11.32 12.51
C ASP A 226 -11.81 -11.04 11.51
N PRO A 227 -10.56 -11.41 11.81
CA PRO A 227 -9.40 -11.22 10.93
C PRO A 227 -9.58 -11.78 9.52
N ILE A 228 -10.38 -12.85 9.35
CA ILE A 228 -10.66 -13.45 8.03
C ILE A 228 -11.29 -12.45 7.06
N CYS A 229 -11.98 -11.42 7.57
CA CYS A 229 -12.54 -10.32 6.80
C CYS A 229 -11.49 -9.59 5.95
N PHE A 230 -10.23 -9.60 6.40
CA PHE A 230 -9.07 -9.03 5.70
C PHE A 230 -8.27 -10.07 4.89
N LEU A 231 -8.48 -11.36 5.11
CA LEU A 231 -7.62 -12.41 4.56
C LEU A 231 -8.30 -13.21 3.44
N ASP A 232 -9.62 -13.33 3.43
CA ASP A 232 -10.37 -14.11 2.45
C ASP A 232 -10.32 -13.55 1.01
N MET A 233 -9.93 -12.30 0.86
CA MET A 233 -9.72 -11.69 -0.45
C MET A 233 -8.46 -12.20 -1.16
N TRP A 234 -7.51 -12.80 -0.46
CA TRP A 234 -6.22 -13.24 -0.99
C TRP A 234 -6.22 -14.67 -1.52
N VAL A 235 -7.37 -15.17 -1.95
CA VAL A 235 -7.50 -16.48 -2.59
C VAL A 235 -7.87 -16.31 -4.06
N THR A 236 -7.44 -17.26 -4.90
CA THR A 236 -7.63 -17.21 -6.37
C THR A 236 -9.07 -16.97 -6.79
N GLY A 237 -10.04 -17.60 -6.12
CA GLY A 237 -11.47 -17.50 -6.46
C GLY A 237 -12.18 -16.25 -5.91
N SER A 238 -11.52 -15.43 -5.10
CA SER A 238 -12.16 -14.24 -4.54
C SER A 238 -12.40 -13.16 -5.59
N GLY A 239 -13.59 -12.56 -5.58
CA GLY A 239 -13.93 -11.39 -6.41
C GLY A 239 -13.15 -10.12 -6.01
N ASN A 240 -12.50 -10.14 -4.84
CA ASN A 240 -11.68 -9.05 -4.30
C ASN A 240 -10.17 -9.33 -4.42
N ASN A 241 -9.78 -10.40 -5.11
CA ASN A 241 -8.38 -10.70 -5.42
C ASN A 241 -7.86 -9.76 -6.53
N ASP A 242 -7.67 -8.51 -6.17
CA ASP A 242 -7.21 -7.49 -7.10
C ASP A 242 -5.73 -7.64 -7.47
N VAL A 243 -4.93 -8.30 -6.62
CA VAL A 243 -3.50 -8.58 -6.85
C VAL A 243 -3.24 -9.70 -7.87
N GLN A 244 -4.30 -10.38 -8.33
CA GLN A 244 -4.26 -11.42 -9.36
C GLN A 244 -3.59 -12.75 -8.92
N TYR A 245 -3.64 -13.12 -7.62
CA TYR A 245 -3.13 -14.41 -7.14
C TYR A 245 -3.75 -15.58 -7.92
N GLY A 246 -2.90 -16.49 -8.42
CA GLY A 246 -3.31 -17.65 -9.18
C GLY A 246 -4.08 -17.34 -10.46
N LYS A 247 -3.89 -16.16 -11.07
CA LYS A 247 -4.52 -15.72 -12.31
C LYS A 247 -3.46 -15.35 -13.36
N GLY A 248 -3.88 -15.27 -14.63
CA GLY A 248 -3.01 -14.82 -15.73
C GLY A 248 -1.77 -15.69 -15.90
N ALA A 249 -0.61 -15.06 -16.01
CA ALA A 249 0.67 -15.75 -16.20
C ALA A 249 1.05 -16.67 -15.03
N ASN A 250 0.49 -16.46 -13.85
CA ASN A 250 0.78 -17.21 -12.63
C ASN A 250 -0.29 -18.26 -12.29
N ALA A 251 -1.26 -18.52 -13.18
CA ALA A 251 -2.38 -19.41 -12.92
C ALA A 251 -1.95 -20.86 -12.61
N ASP A 252 -0.84 -21.31 -13.19
CA ASP A 252 -0.32 -22.67 -13.03
C ASP A 252 0.76 -22.79 -11.94
N LEU A 253 1.17 -21.68 -11.31
CA LEU A 253 2.16 -21.70 -10.26
C LEU A 253 1.54 -22.27 -8.96
N LYS A 254 2.07 -23.42 -8.49
CA LYS A 254 1.57 -24.09 -7.28
C LYS A 254 1.63 -23.23 -6.02
N ILE A 255 2.57 -22.27 -5.97
CA ILE A 255 2.71 -21.34 -4.84
C ILE A 255 1.49 -20.44 -4.63
N TYR A 256 0.68 -20.23 -5.68
CA TYR A 256 -0.57 -19.47 -5.61
C TYR A 256 -1.83 -20.35 -5.58
N ASN A 257 -1.67 -21.64 -5.87
CA ASN A 257 -2.76 -22.61 -5.78
C ASN A 257 -2.74 -23.22 -4.37
N LEU A 258 -3.36 -22.50 -3.44
CA LEU A 258 -3.67 -23.07 -2.12
C LEU A 258 -4.64 -24.22 -2.34
N ASP A 259 -4.14 -25.44 -2.22
CA ASP A 259 -4.97 -26.63 -2.10
C ASP A 259 -5.56 -26.63 -0.69
N LEU A 260 -6.82 -26.23 -0.61
CA LEU A 260 -7.57 -26.15 0.65
C LEU A 260 -8.31 -27.46 0.96
N THR A 261 -7.94 -28.59 0.33
CA THR A 261 -8.49 -29.91 0.63
C THR A 261 -7.87 -30.55 1.86
#